data_8456b664957bba72545133b8552ccbd5
#
_entry.id   8456b664957bba72545133b8552ccbd5
#
_cell.length_a   1.000
_cell.length_b   1.000
_cell.length_c   1.000
_cell.angle_alpha   90.00
_cell.angle_beta   90.00
_cell.angle_gamma   90.00
#
_symmetry.space_group_name_H-M   'P 1'
#
loop_
_entity.id
_entity.type
_entity.pdbx_description
1 polymer ?
#
loop_
_entity_poly.entity_id
_entity_poly.type
_entity_poly.pdbx_seq_one_letter_code
_entity_poly.pdbx_strand_id
1 'polypeptide(L)' 'RGIAATTLRPSGKIEVEGSWYEAVSEDGLIEMNESIEVVKFLNNQAYVRRIKKG' A
#
# COMPACT_ATOMS: atom_id res chain seq x y z
N ARG A 1 -8.76 -0.38 -3.99
CA ARG A 1 -8.42 -0.96 -2.69
C ARG A 1 -7.55 -2.17 -2.83
N GLY A 2 -6.67 -2.35 -1.90
CA GLY A 2 -5.84 -3.51 -1.90
C GLY A 2 -5.33 -3.81 -0.51
N ILE A 3 -4.33 -4.66 -0.45
CA ILE A 3 -3.71 -5.02 0.81
C ILE A 3 -2.20 -4.88 0.68
N ALA A 4 -1.55 -4.69 1.82
CA ALA A 4 -0.10 -4.68 1.87
C ALA A 4 0.38 -6.12 1.72
N ALA A 5 1.07 -6.41 0.62
CA ALA A 5 1.60 -7.75 0.39
C ALA A 5 2.84 -7.99 1.23
N THR A 6 3.57 -6.92 1.55
CA THR A 6 4.68 -6.96 2.50
C THR A 6 4.47 -5.83 3.48
N THR A 7 5.25 -5.85 4.56
CA THR A 7 5.27 -4.70 5.46
C THR A 7 5.86 -3.51 4.71
N LEU A 8 5.24 -2.34 4.84
CA LEU A 8 5.70 -1.12 4.18
C LEU A 8 6.43 -0.25 5.20
N ARG A 9 7.74 0.04 4.97
CA ARG A 9 8.60 0.78 5.93
C ARG A 9 9.45 1.83 5.23
N PRO A 10 8.93 2.80 4.59
CA PRO A 10 7.59 2.97 4.09
C PRO A 10 7.36 2.28 2.77
N SER A 11 8.39 1.70 2.14
CA SER A 11 8.20 1.09 0.84
C SER A 11 8.09 -0.42 0.93
N GLY A 12 7.47 -1.01 -0.07
CA GLY A 12 7.26 -2.43 -0.15
C GLY A 12 6.35 -2.74 -1.31
N LYS A 13 5.55 -3.80 -1.17
CA LYS A 13 4.67 -4.22 -2.23
C LYS A 13 3.25 -4.32 -1.75
N ILE A 14 2.33 -4.02 -2.66
CA ILE A 14 0.90 -4.15 -2.39
C ILE A 14 0.29 -5.06 -3.44
N GLU A 15 -0.87 -5.59 -3.12
CA GLU A 15 -1.64 -6.38 -4.05
C GLU A 15 -2.99 -5.73 -4.26
N VAL A 16 -3.34 -5.50 -5.52
CA VAL A 16 -4.63 -4.94 -5.89
C VAL A 16 -5.18 -5.80 -7.00
N GLU A 17 -6.33 -6.43 -6.75
CA GLU A 17 -7.01 -7.26 -7.73
C GLU A 17 -6.10 -8.31 -8.36
N GLY A 18 -5.29 -8.94 -7.52
CA GLY A 18 -4.45 -10.02 -7.99
C GLY A 18 -3.13 -9.61 -8.60
N SER A 19 -2.88 -8.32 -8.72
CA SER A 19 -1.62 -7.81 -9.27
C SER A 19 -0.81 -7.15 -8.18
N TRP A 20 0.51 -7.25 -8.29
CA TRP A 20 1.42 -6.68 -7.30
C TRP A 20 2.04 -5.41 -7.85
N TYR A 21 2.22 -4.43 -6.98
CA TYR A 21 2.79 -3.13 -7.34
C TYR A 21 3.77 -2.69 -6.29
N GLU A 22 4.80 -1.94 -6.71
CA GLU A 22 5.68 -1.25 -5.78
C GLU A 22 4.89 -0.14 -5.11
N ALA A 23 5.06 0.02 -3.82
CA ALA A 23 4.26 0.99 -3.08
C ALA A 23 5.08 1.69 -2.01
N VAL A 24 4.66 2.91 -1.71
CA VAL A 24 5.22 3.71 -0.64
C VAL A 24 4.07 4.14 0.26
N SER A 25 4.24 3.93 1.55
CA SER A 25 3.22 4.32 2.51
C SER A 25 3.33 5.80 2.84
N GLU A 26 2.20 6.49 2.86
CA GLU A 26 2.14 7.86 3.35
C GLU A 26 1.76 7.91 4.82
N ASP A 27 1.51 6.77 5.43
CA ASP A 27 1.07 6.66 6.82
C ASP A 27 2.13 6.04 7.72
N GLY A 28 3.39 6.05 7.28
CA GLY A 28 4.44 5.40 8.05
C GLY A 28 4.38 3.90 7.90
N LEU A 29 4.55 3.18 8.98
CA LEU A 29 4.58 1.72 8.93
C LEU A 29 3.19 1.14 8.70
N ILE A 30 3.09 0.30 7.68
CA ILE A 30 1.87 -0.47 7.44
C ILE A 30 2.26 -1.94 7.46
N GLU A 31 1.58 -2.71 8.30
CA GLU A 31 1.90 -4.12 8.47
C GLU A 31 1.37 -4.93 7.29
N MET A 32 2.04 -6.05 7.04
CA MET A 32 1.58 -6.98 6.02
C MET A 32 0.12 -7.36 6.27
N ASN A 33 -0.64 -7.46 5.19
CA ASN A 33 -2.06 -7.83 5.19
C ASN A 33 -3.02 -6.74 5.65
N GLU A 34 -2.54 -5.55 6.00
CA GLU A 34 -3.46 -4.47 6.30
C GLU A 34 -4.10 -3.96 5.02
N SER A 35 -5.34 -3.52 5.14
CA SER A 35 -6.06 -2.93 4.01
C SER A 35 -5.51 -1.55 3.73
N ILE A 36 -5.31 -1.27 2.45
CA ILE A 36 -4.77 0.03 2.03
C ILE A 36 -5.57 0.57 0.87
N GLU A 37 -5.44 1.87 0.65
CA GLU A 37 -5.99 2.48 -0.55
C GLU A 37 -4.88 3.24 -1.26
N VAL A 38 -4.92 3.21 -2.59
CA VAL A 38 -3.96 3.90 -3.41
C VAL A 38 -4.40 5.35 -3.53
N VAL A 39 -3.52 6.26 -3.15
CA VAL A 39 -3.82 7.68 -3.19
C VAL A 39 -3.41 8.27 -4.53
N LYS A 40 -2.29 7.82 -5.05
CA LYS A 40 -1.81 8.27 -6.35
C LYS A 40 -0.79 7.27 -6.86
N PHE A 41 -0.52 7.36 -8.15
CA PHE A 41 0.46 6.49 -8.79
C PHE A 41 1.43 7.38 -9.55
N LEU A 42 2.70 7.25 -9.26
CA LEU A 42 3.71 8.17 -9.78
C LEU A 42 5.03 7.44 -9.90
N ASN A 43 5.71 7.60 -11.05
CA ASN A 43 7.02 6.98 -11.29
C ASN A 43 7.01 5.49 -11.03
N ASN A 44 5.95 4.83 -11.48
CA ASN A 44 5.79 3.38 -11.34
C ASN A 44 5.70 2.91 -9.89
N GLN A 45 5.29 3.82 -9.00
CA GLN A 45 5.06 3.48 -7.60
C GLN A 45 3.70 3.94 -7.18
N ALA A 46 3.02 3.12 -6.39
CA ALA A 46 1.75 3.51 -5.80
C ALA A 46 2.03 4.15 -4.45
N TYR A 47 1.39 5.28 -4.19
CA TYR A 47 1.44 5.91 -2.89
C TYR A 47 0.15 5.57 -2.17
N VAL A 48 0.28 4.96 -1.02
CA VAL A 48 -0.87 4.37 -0.35
C VAL A 48 -0.96 4.83 1.09
N ARG A 49 -2.15 4.68 1.64
CA ARG A 49 -2.31 4.87 3.07
C ARG A 49 -3.25 3.79 3.58
N ARG A 50 -3.20 3.57 4.89
CA ARG A 50 -4.04 2.55 5.47
C ARG A 50 -5.48 3.03 5.49
N ILE A 51 -6.39 2.09 5.35
CA ILE A 51 -7.81 2.39 5.43
C ILE A 51 -8.18 2.36 6.91
N LYS A 52 -8.68 3.48 7.39
CA LYS A 52 -9.12 3.55 8.78
C LYS A 52 -10.52 3.03 8.89
N LYS A 53 -10.76 2.23 9.88
CA LYS A 53 -12.11 1.83 10.21
C LYS A 53 -12.63 2.79 11.23
N GLY A 54 -13.72 3.36 10.89
CA GLY A 54 -14.28 4.45 11.62
C GLY A 54 -14.73 4.16 13.02
#